data_404f5a190c830b1de215aafc92453771
#
_entry.id   404f5a190c830b1de215aafc92453771
#
_cell.length_a   1.000
_cell.length_b   1.000
_cell.length_c   1.000
_cell.angle_alpha   90.00
_cell.angle_beta   90.00
_cell.angle_gamma   90.00
#
_symmetry.space_group_name_H-M   'P 1'
#
loop_
_entity.id
_entity.type
_entity.pdbx_description
1 polymer ?
#
loop_
_entity_poly.entity_id
_entity_poly.type
_entity_poly.pdbx_seq_one_letter_code
_entity_poly.pdbx_strand_id
1 'polypeptide(L)'
;MTFDRSIKIAPSILAADFANFGAECEAIEAQGADWVHVDVMDGHFVPNITFGPATCAAIRPHIKGVMDVHLMIAPVDSYIEAFAKAGADFITAHVEATPHIHRTLQAIRGAGAKAGVALNPGTPASAVAEILDMVDLVCVMT
;
A
#
# COMPACT_ATOMS: atom_id res chain seq x y z
N MET A 1 -1.50 -14.74 -19.77
CA MET A 1 -2.13 -14.40 -18.48
C MET A 1 -3.43 -13.68 -18.75
N THR A 2 -4.55 -14.18 -18.25
CA THR A 2 -5.83 -13.45 -18.31
C THR A 2 -5.85 -12.42 -17.19
N PHE A 3 -5.95 -11.15 -17.54
CA PHE A 3 -6.03 -10.06 -16.58
C PHE A 3 -7.44 -10.09 -15.94
N ASP A 4 -7.51 -10.18 -14.61
CA ASP A 4 -8.78 -10.03 -13.90
C ASP A 4 -9.23 -8.56 -14.00
N ARG A 5 -10.38 -8.34 -14.65
CA ARG A 5 -10.98 -6.99 -14.84
C ARG A 5 -12.15 -6.75 -13.88
N SER A 6 -12.36 -7.61 -12.89
CA SER A 6 -13.39 -7.38 -11.89
C SER A 6 -13.05 -6.14 -11.05
N ILE A 7 -14.09 -5.38 -10.72
CA ILE A 7 -13.95 -4.25 -9.79
C ILE A 7 -13.69 -4.82 -8.40
N LYS A 8 -12.67 -4.28 -7.71
CA LYS A 8 -12.35 -4.61 -6.33
C LYS A 8 -12.60 -3.39 -5.44
N ILE A 9 -13.18 -3.62 -4.29
CA ILE A 9 -13.41 -2.59 -3.28
C ILE A 9 -12.38 -2.76 -2.17
N ALA A 10 -11.58 -1.72 -1.96
CA ALA A 10 -10.49 -1.66 -0.99
C ALA A 10 -10.67 -0.47 -0.03
N PRO A 11 -11.52 -0.59 0.98
CA PRO A 11 -11.72 0.49 1.96
C PRO A 11 -10.44 0.77 2.74
N SER A 12 -10.12 2.07 2.93
CA SER A 12 -9.03 2.49 3.80
C SER A 12 -9.45 2.45 5.27
N ILE A 13 -8.59 1.87 6.10
CA ILE A 13 -8.77 1.89 7.56
C ILE A 13 -8.33 3.22 8.19
N LEU A 14 -7.93 4.20 7.40
CA LEU A 14 -7.56 5.54 7.88
C LEU A 14 -8.71 6.23 8.65
N ALA A 15 -9.95 5.96 8.28
CA ALA A 15 -11.15 6.50 8.93
C ALA A 15 -11.73 5.59 10.04
N ALA A 16 -11.11 4.45 10.32
CA ALA A 16 -11.56 3.48 11.32
C ALA A 16 -11.22 3.93 12.75
N ASP A 17 -11.81 3.28 13.73
CA ASP A 17 -11.42 3.44 15.12
C ASP A 17 -10.08 2.75 15.39
N PHE A 18 -9.02 3.53 15.55
CA PHE A 18 -7.65 3.05 15.78
C PHE A 18 -7.50 2.20 17.05
N ALA A 19 -8.37 2.40 18.03
CA ALA A 19 -8.38 1.58 19.25
C ALA A 19 -8.95 0.17 19.01
N ASN A 20 -9.67 -0.04 17.90
CA ASN A 20 -10.38 -1.28 17.57
C ASN A 20 -10.06 -1.81 16.16
N PHE A 21 -8.89 -1.51 15.62
CA PHE A 21 -8.51 -1.83 14.23
C PHE A 21 -8.80 -3.27 13.80
N GLY A 22 -8.54 -4.26 14.66
CA GLY A 22 -8.82 -5.65 14.32
C GLY A 22 -10.30 -5.89 14.01
N ALA A 23 -11.18 -5.41 14.89
CA ALA A 23 -12.64 -5.52 14.70
C ALA A 23 -13.14 -4.74 13.48
N GLU A 24 -12.55 -3.56 13.21
CA GLU A 24 -12.86 -2.76 12.03
C GLU A 24 -12.47 -3.51 10.73
N CYS A 25 -11.29 -4.12 10.68
CA CYS A 25 -10.87 -4.94 9.54
C CYS A 25 -11.84 -6.13 9.29
N GLU A 26 -12.21 -6.84 10.34
CA GLU A 26 -13.18 -7.94 10.26
C GLU A 26 -14.55 -7.46 9.77
N ALA A 27 -15.00 -6.28 10.24
CA ALA A 27 -16.29 -5.70 9.87
C ALA A 27 -16.35 -5.30 8.40
N ILE A 28 -15.32 -4.65 7.86
CA ILE A 28 -15.30 -4.25 6.44
C ILE A 28 -15.22 -5.46 5.51
N GLU A 29 -14.48 -6.51 5.85
CA GLU A 29 -14.48 -7.76 5.09
C GLU A 29 -15.84 -8.46 5.14
N ALA A 30 -16.48 -8.51 6.31
CA ALA A 30 -17.81 -9.09 6.46
C ALA A 30 -18.88 -8.35 5.64
N GLN A 31 -18.68 -7.06 5.36
CA GLN A 31 -19.53 -6.25 4.50
C GLN A 31 -19.21 -6.35 3.02
N GLY A 32 -18.24 -7.17 2.63
CA GLY A 32 -17.94 -7.51 1.24
C GLY A 32 -16.76 -6.76 0.63
N ALA A 33 -15.89 -6.13 1.45
CA ALA A 33 -14.63 -5.60 0.95
C ALA A 33 -13.75 -6.72 0.39
N ASP A 34 -13.14 -6.48 -0.77
CA ASP A 34 -12.20 -7.42 -1.38
C ASP A 34 -10.82 -7.33 -0.74
N TRP A 35 -10.39 -6.12 -0.38
CA TRP A 35 -9.09 -5.82 0.21
C TRP A 35 -9.24 -4.89 1.40
N VAL A 36 -8.22 -4.83 2.25
CA VAL A 36 -8.06 -3.81 3.30
C VAL A 36 -6.95 -2.88 2.89
N HIS A 37 -7.28 -1.60 2.68
CA HIS A 37 -6.30 -0.58 2.29
C HIS A 37 -5.72 0.12 3.52
N VAL A 38 -4.38 0.19 3.58
CA VAL A 38 -3.62 0.67 4.74
C VAL A 38 -2.79 1.88 4.33
N ASP A 39 -3.26 3.08 4.65
CA ASP A 39 -2.59 4.35 4.34
C ASP A 39 -1.57 4.73 5.40
N VAL A 40 -0.29 4.59 5.08
CA VAL A 40 0.84 4.90 5.97
C VAL A 40 1.40 6.28 5.64
N MET A 41 1.41 7.15 6.64
CA MET A 41 1.80 8.56 6.51
C MET A 41 2.82 8.95 7.58
N ASP A 42 3.83 9.74 7.23
CA ASP A 42 4.97 10.07 8.08
C ASP A 42 5.03 11.53 8.57
N GLY A 43 4.08 12.38 8.16
CA GLY A 43 4.08 13.80 8.49
C GLY A 43 5.13 14.63 7.73
N HIS A 44 5.84 14.01 6.78
CA HIS A 44 6.85 14.64 5.93
C HIS A 44 6.46 14.62 4.45
N PHE A 45 6.23 13.42 3.90
CA PHE A 45 5.74 13.27 2.52
C PHE A 45 4.30 13.81 2.37
N VAL A 46 3.48 13.57 3.39
CA VAL A 46 2.13 14.13 3.53
C VAL A 46 1.95 14.74 4.92
N PRO A 47 1.04 15.74 5.11
CA PRO A 47 0.92 16.49 6.36
C PRO A 47 0.08 15.76 7.43
N ASN A 48 0.17 14.45 7.51
CA ASN A 48 -0.48 13.63 8.54
C ASN A 48 0.46 12.51 8.98
N ILE A 49 0.28 12.01 10.18
CA ILE A 49 0.99 10.84 10.75
C ILE A 49 -0.04 9.79 11.10
N THR A 50 0.15 8.55 10.67
CA THR A 50 -0.80 7.49 10.95
C THR A 50 -0.18 6.36 11.78
N PHE A 51 0.32 5.33 11.15
CA PHE A 51 0.82 4.13 11.82
C PHE A 51 1.91 3.47 10.97
N GLY A 52 2.54 2.44 11.52
CA GLY A 52 3.69 1.80 10.89
C GLY A 52 3.58 0.26 10.82
N PRO A 53 4.70 -0.43 10.56
CA PRO A 53 4.73 -1.89 10.39
C PRO A 53 4.18 -2.67 11.58
N ALA A 54 4.35 -2.17 12.80
CA ALA A 54 3.84 -2.83 14.00
C ALA A 54 2.30 -2.92 14.01
N THR A 55 1.63 -1.86 13.55
CA THR A 55 0.17 -1.86 13.39
C THR A 55 -0.25 -2.85 12.31
N CYS A 56 0.42 -2.86 11.16
CA CYS A 56 0.16 -3.83 10.09
C CYS A 56 0.29 -5.28 10.61
N ALA A 57 1.34 -5.58 11.36
CA ALA A 57 1.52 -6.90 11.96
C ALA A 57 0.41 -7.26 12.95
N ALA A 58 -0.08 -6.28 13.74
CA ALA A 58 -1.15 -6.50 14.70
C ALA A 58 -2.51 -6.76 14.04
N ILE A 59 -2.81 -6.07 12.93
CA ILE A 59 -4.09 -6.25 12.22
C ILE A 59 -4.07 -7.43 11.24
N ARG A 60 -2.90 -7.91 10.80
CA ARG A 60 -2.80 -9.01 9.82
C ARG A 60 -3.62 -10.24 10.18
N PRO A 61 -3.64 -10.74 11.44
CA PRO A 61 -4.45 -11.89 11.82
C PRO A 61 -5.97 -11.68 11.67
N HIS A 62 -6.42 -10.43 11.62
CA HIS A 62 -7.83 -10.03 11.46
C HIS A 62 -8.25 -9.84 10.00
N ILE A 63 -7.32 -9.93 9.06
CA ILE A 63 -7.57 -9.76 7.62
C ILE A 63 -7.41 -11.12 6.93
N LYS A 64 -8.48 -11.66 6.35
CA LYS A 64 -8.48 -12.93 5.61
C LYS A 64 -8.06 -12.72 4.15
N GLY A 65 -8.42 -11.57 3.60
CA GLY A 65 -8.12 -11.16 2.24
C GLY A 65 -6.77 -10.47 2.10
N VAL A 66 -6.69 -9.60 1.13
CA VAL A 66 -5.49 -8.85 0.76
C VAL A 66 -5.29 -7.65 1.67
N MET A 67 -4.09 -7.49 2.21
CA MET A 67 -3.63 -6.27 2.88
C MET A 67 -2.80 -5.45 1.89
N ASP A 68 -3.38 -4.35 1.41
CA ASP A 68 -2.79 -3.41 0.44
C ASP A 68 -2.23 -2.20 1.18
N VAL A 69 -0.90 -2.12 1.26
CA VAL A 69 -0.19 -1.09 2.04
C VAL A 69 0.30 0.01 1.12
N HIS A 70 -0.23 1.21 1.30
CA HIS A 70 0.14 2.42 0.57
C HIS A 70 1.06 3.29 1.40
N LEU A 71 2.30 3.46 0.95
CA LEU A 71 3.36 4.15 1.67
C LEU A 71 3.49 5.60 1.19
N MET A 72 2.90 6.53 1.92
CA MET A 72 3.07 7.97 1.78
C MET A 72 4.16 8.45 2.75
N ILE A 73 5.38 7.92 2.57
CA ILE A 73 6.54 8.18 3.42
C ILE A 73 7.81 8.43 2.59
N ALA A 74 8.73 9.21 3.12
CA ALA A 74 10.04 9.47 2.50
C ALA A 74 11.14 9.58 3.58
N PRO A 75 12.25 8.81 3.43
CA PRO A 75 12.54 7.82 2.39
C PRO A 75 11.77 6.51 2.58
N VAL A 76 11.38 5.85 1.49
CA VAL A 76 10.54 4.66 1.53
C VAL A 76 11.34 3.36 1.64
N ASP A 77 12.50 3.28 0.99
CA ASP A 77 13.25 2.03 0.78
C ASP A 77 13.60 1.29 2.08
N SER A 78 13.91 2.02 3.15
CA SER A 78 14.30 1.44 4.45
C SER A 78 13.17 0.72 5.20
N TYR A 79 11.91 0.91 4.78
CA TYR A 79 10.74 0.34 5.47
C TYR A 79 10.11 -0.84 4.73
N ILE A 80 10.49 -1.08 3.47
CA ILE A 80 9.87 -2.11 2.61
C ILE A 80 9.89 -3.48 3.27
N GLU A 81 11.05 -3.91 3.77
CA GLU A 81 11.21 -5.22 4.39
C GLU A 81 10.34 -5.37 5.66
N ALA A 82 10.22 -4.30 6.45
CA ALA A 82 9.42 -4.31 7.67
C ALA A 82 7.91 -4.46 7.36
N PHE A 83 7.40 -3.79 6.33
CA PHE A 83 6.00 -3.93 5.91
C PHE A 83 5.72 -5.29 5.26
N ALA A 84 6.65 -5.82 4.46
CA ALA A 84 6.52 -7.16 3.90
C ALA A 84 6.48 -8.23 5.02
N LYS A 85 7.36 -8.14 6.03
CA LYS A 85 7.34 -9.02 7.22
C LYS A 85 6.07 -8.85 8.05
N ALA A 86 5.48 -7.67 8.07
CA ALA A 86 4.20 -7.42 8.74
C ALA A 86 3.01 -8.05 8.02
N GLY A 87 3.22 -8.64 6.84
CA GLY A 87 2.22 -9.39 6.09
C GLY A 87 1.51 -8.59 5.00
N ALA A 88 2.10 -7.51 4.49
CA ALA A 88 1.59 -6.79 3.33
C ALA A 88 1.62 -7.69 2.09
N ASP A 89 0.48 -7.84 1.43
CA ASP A 89 0.35 -8.54 0.14
C ASP A 89 0.78 -7.65 -1.02
N PHE A 90 0.39 -6.37 -0.95
CA PHE A 90 0.86 -5.31 -1.84
C PHE A 90 1.58 -4.23 -1.03
N ILE A 91 2.65 -3.69 -1.60
CA ILE A 91 3.31 -2.49 -1.10
C ILE A 91 3.39 -1.49 -2.24
N THR A 92 2.72 -0.37 -2.08
CA THR A 92 2.66 0.71 -3.07
C THR A 92 3.49 1.89 -2.61
N ALA A 93 4.50 2.28 -3.41
CA ALA A 93 5.37 3.41 -3.15
C ALA A 93 5.13 4.53 -4.16
N HIS A 94 5.22 5.78 -3.72
CA HIS A 94 5.11 6.93 -4.61
C HIS A 94 6.34 7.10 -5.49
N VAL A 95 6.12 7.39 -6.78
CA VAL A 95 7.21 7.74 -7.70
C VAL A 95 7.99 8.96 -7.22
N GLU A 96 7.33 9.86 -6.49
CA GLU A 96 7.92 11.09 -5.93
C GLU A 96 8.70 10.87 -4.63
N ALA A 97 8.54 9.73 -3.97
CA ALA A 97 9.16 9.44 -2.67
C ALA A 97 10.59 8.90 -2.76
N THR A 98 11.08 8.61 -3.97
CA THR A 98 12.40 8.04 -4.19
C THR A 98 12.99 8.51 -5.53
N PRO A 99 14.30 8.80 -5.60
CA PRO A 99 14.95 9.10 -6.87
C PRO A 99 15.11 7.87 -7.79
N HIS A 100 14.89 6.65 -7.26
CA HIS A 100 15.13 5.39 -7.97
C HIS A 100 13.97 4.41 -7.82
N ILE A 101 12.78 4.80 -8.29
CA ILE A 101 11.56 3.98 -8.16
C ILE A 101 11.74 2.56 -8.72
N HIS A 102 12.49 2.36 -9.80
CA HIS A 102 12.77 1.02 -10.33
C HIS A 102 13.42 0.11 -9.27
N ARG A 103 14.44 0.61 -8.55
CA ARG A 103 15.10 -0.13 -7.46
C ARG A 103 14.14 -0.39 -6.29
N THR A 104 13.30 0.58 -5.95
CA THR A 104 12.27 0.44 -4.91
C THR A 104 11.30 -0.69 -5.24
N LEU A 105 10.80 -0.77 -6.48
CA LEU A 105 9.92 -1.85 -6.95
C LEU A 105 10.61 -3.22 -6.91
N GLN A 106 11.90 -3.29 -7.29
CA GLN A 106 12.69 -4.51 -7.16
C GLN A 106 12.82 -4.95 -5.68
N ALA A 107 13.04 -4.02 -4.76
CA ALA A 107 13.11 -4.31 -3.33
C ALA A 107 11.78 -4.84 -2.79
N ILE A 108 10.64 -4.26 -3.19
CA ILE A 108 9.31 -4.75 -2.82
C ILE A 108 9.10 -6.20 -3.28
N ARG A 109 9.38 -6.48 -4.55
CA ARG A 109 9.26 -7.85 -5.11
C ARG A 109 10.25 -8.82 -4.46
N GLY A 110 11.47 -8.36 -4.18
CA GLY A 110 12.49 -9.14 -3.47
C GLY A 110 12.10 -9.49 -2.04
N ALA A 111 11.31 -8.64 -1.38
CA ALA A 111 10.76 -8.89 -0.05
C ALA A 111 9.52 -9.83 -0.06
N GLY A 112 9.03 -10.22 -1.24
CA GLY A 112 7.93 -11.17 -1.40
C GLY A 112 6.54 -10.54 -1.54
N ALA A 113 6.44 -9.21 -1.53
CA ALA A 113 5.18 -8.50 -1.77
C ALA A 113 5.00 -8.18 -3.28
N LYS A 114 3.76 -7.97 -3.70
CA LYS A 114 3.45 -7.41 -5.02
C LYS A 114 3.75 -5.92 -5.04
N ALA A 115 4.30 -5.44 -6.15
CA ALA A 115 4.78 -4.08 -6.27
C ALA A 115 3.72 -3.15 -6.84
N GLY A 116 3.39 -2.10 -6.08
CA GLY A 116 2.56 -0.99 -6.53
C GLY A 116 3.36 0.30 -6.70
N VAL A 117 2.91 1.15 -7.61
CA VAL A 117 3.40 2.53 -7.75
C VAL A 117 2.26 3.52 -7.61
N ALA A 118 2.46 4.59 -6.85
CA ALA A 118 1.50 5.66 -6.70
C ALA A 118 1.97 6.96 -7.37
N LEU A 119 1.00 7.75 -7.82
CA LEU A 119 1.19 9.07 -8.42
C LEU A 119 0.42 10.11 -7.61
N ASN A 120 1.06 11.21 -7.23
CA ASN A 120 0.38 12.39 -6.70
C ASN A 120 -0.46 13.07 -7.80
N PRO A 121 -1.50 13.86 -7.44
CA PRO A 121 -2.36 14.53 -8.42
C PRO A 121 -1.62 15.45 -9.42
N GLY A 122 -0.46 15.99 -9.02
CA GLY A 122 0.36 16.85 -9.88
C GLY A 122 1.36 16.09 -10.76
N THR A 123 1.45 14.76 -10.66
CA THR A 123 2.42 13.95 -11.40
C THR A 123 1.75 13.29 -12.62
N PRO A 124 2.28 13.49 -13.84
CA PRO A 124 1.68 12.93 -15.03
C PRO A 124 1.87 11.41 -15.13
N ALA A 125 0.96 10.73 -15.80
CA ALA A 125 1.04 9.27 -16.02
C ALA A 125 2.34 8.83 -16.72
N SER A 126 2.95 9.70 -17.52
CA SER A 126 4.24 9.43 -18.16
C SER A 126 5.40 9.18 -17.18
N ALA A 127 5.26 9.64 -15.92
CA ALA A 127 6.28 9.42 -14.88
C ALA A 127 6.49 7.94 -14.54
N VAL A 128 5.53 7.07 -14.85
CA VAL A 128 5.61 5.63 -14.57
C VAL A 128 5.68 4.76 -15.84
N ALA A 129 5.71 5.38 -17.02
CA ALA A 129 5.65 4.67 -18.30
C ALA A 129 6.74 3.60 -18.45
N GLU A 130 7.98 3.93 -18.01
CA GLU A 130 9.16 3.07 -18.17
C GLU A 130 9.25 1.95 -17.11
N ILE A 131 8.32 1.88 -16.18
CA ILE A 131 8.32 0.89 -15.09
C ILE A 131 7.04 0.04 -15.03
N LEU A 132 6.13 0.20 -16.00
CA LEU A 132 4.83 -0.50 -16.02
C LEU A 132 4.95 -2.03 -16.06
N ASP A 133 6.01 -2.56 -16.65
CA ASP A 133 6.31 -4.00 -16.70
C ASP A 133 6.70 -4.58 -15.32
N MET A 134 7.03 -3.71 -14.38
CA MET A 134 7.47 -4.09 -13.02
C MET A 134 6.37 -3.98 -11.98
N VAL A 135 5.22 -3.38 -12.31
CA VAL A 135 4.17 -3.09 -11.33
C VAL A 135 2.99 -4.04 -11.47
N ASP A 136 2.43 -4.41 -10.34
CA ASP A 136 1.20 -5.19 -10.23
C ASP A 136 -0.02 -4.28 -9.98
N LEU A 137 0.22 -3.03 -9.55
CA LEU A 137 -0.82 -2.05 -9.23
C LEU A 137 -0.32 -0.62 -9.49
N VAL A 138 -1.18 0.22 -10.05
CA VAL A 138 -0.97 1.67 -10.15
C VAL A 138 -2.05 2.38 -9.32
N CYS A 139 -1.62 3.14 -8.31
CA CYS A 139 -2.50 3.96 -7.48
C CYS A 139 -2.48 5.41 -8.01
N VAL A 140 -3.61 5.87 -8.48
CA VAL A 140 -3.80 7.28 -8.88
C VAL A 140 -4.41 8.02 -7.70
N MET A 141 -3.58 8.77 -6.98
CA MET A 141 -4.03 9.53 -5.82
C MET A 141 -4.81 10.77 -6.28
N THR A 142 -5.97 10.99 -5.66
CA THR A 142 -6.89 12.08 -6.01
C THR A 142 -7.16 13.00 -4.82
#